data_91d804a16524ba2dca6d15d8c09692a3
#
_entry.id   91d804a16524ba2dca6d15d8c09692a3
#
_cell.length_a   1.000
_cell.length_b   1.000
_cell.length_c   1.000
_cell.angle_alpha   90.00
_cell.angle_beta   90.00
_cell.angle_gamma   90.00
#
_symmetry.space_group_name_H-M   'P 1'
#
loop_
_entity.id
_entity.type
_entity.pdbx_description
1 polymer ?
#
loop_
_entity_poly.entity_id
_entity_poly.type
_entity_poly.pdbx_seq_one_letter_code
_entity_poly.pdbx_strand_id
1 'polypeptide(L)'
;STQGYSSAASDVYKRQMIKVTTSKFDTTYDAPPFSLLETEEEPENLHAEQKKQAARTARKLEEVMRSFGIEAKVIHISRGSTVTRYELQPHSGVKVSRIKNLSDDIALNLAAPGIRIEAPIPGKAAIGIEIPNEEVQTVYLRDLVETDVFLNHKSALAFCLGEDISGETIVADIAKMPHLLIAGSTGSGKSVCINCMITSILYKASPDDVRMIMIDPKVVELGVYNGIPHLLIPVVTEPKKAAAALAWAVQE
;
A
#
# COMPACT_ATOMS: atom_id res chain seq x y z
N SER A 1 -26.35 13.06 -45.68
CA SER A 1 -27.16 12.00 -45.04
C SER A 1 -26.41 11.26 -43.91
N THR A 2 -25.98 11.99 -42.87
CA THR A 2 -25.24 11.45 -41.74
C THR A 2 -25.90 11.76 -40.38
N GLN A 3 -27.21 12.06 -40.38
CA GLN A 3 -27.94 12.40 -39.14
C GLN A 3 -28.87 11.29 -38.61
N GLY A 4 -28.93 10.12 -39.24
CA GLY A 4 -29.87 9.05 -38.88
C GLY A 4 -29.38 8.01 -37.89
N TYR A 5 -28.06 7.92 -37.59
CA TYR A 5 -27.49 6.87 -36.73
C TYR A 5 -27.36 7.27 -35.27
N SER A 6 -27.47 8.55 -34.95
CA SER A 6 -27.27 9.05 -33.56
C SER A 6 -28.51 8.84 -32.68
N SER A 7 -29.74 8.90 -33.20
CA SER A 7 -30.94 8.82 -32.35
C SER A 7 -31.33 7.38 -31.97
N ALA A 8 -31.12 6.41 -32.87
CA ALA A 8 -31.48 5.02 -32.62
C ALA A 8 -30.52 4.35 -31.60
N ALA A 9 -29.27 4.74 -31.60
CA ALA A 9 -28.30 4.26 -30.60
C ALA A 9 -28.64 4.79 -29.20
N SER A 10 -29.04 6.07 -29.06
CA SER A 10 -29.44 6.66 -27.78
C SER A 10 -30.70 6.05 -27.19
N ASP A 11 -31.68 5.63 -28.06
CA ASP A 11 -32.93 5.01 -27.61
C ASP A 11 -32.80 3.54 -27.22
N VAL A 12 -31.83 2.81 -27.79
CA VAL A 12 -31.46 1.44 -27.34
C VAL A 12 -30.74 1.49 -26.02
N TYR A 13 -29.90 2.50 -25.77
CA TYR A 13 -29.25 2.69 -24.50
C TYR A 13 -30.20 3.11 -23.36
N LYS A 14 -31.21 3.92 -23.65
CA LYS A 14 -32.25 4.31 -22.68
C LYS A 14 -33.17 3.16 -22.24
N ARG A 15 -33.30 2.09 -23.01
CA ARG A 15 -34.13 0.91 -22.66
C ARG A 15 -33.43 -0.13 -21.80
N GLN A 16 -32.10 -0.08 -21.66
CA GLN A 16 -31.37 -0.86 -20.68
C GLN A 16 -31.09 0.01 -19.44
N MET A 17 -32.15 0.50 -18.81
CA MET A 17 -32.04 1.25 -17.56
C MET A 17 -31.30 0.41 -16.53
N ILE A 18 -30.05 0.75 -16.31
CA ILE A 18 -29.34 0.39 -15.08
C ILE A 18 -30.18 1.01 -13.97
N LYS A 19 -30.84 0.20 -13.15
CA LYS A 19 -31.55 0.71 -11.97
C LYS A 19 -30.49 1.23 -11.01
N VAL A 20 -30.20 2.52 -11.08
CA VAL A 20 -29.38 3.22 -10.09
C VAL A 20 -30.19 3.21 -8.80
N THR A 21 -29.59 2.70 -7.75
CA THR A 21 -30.18 2.75 -6.42
C THR A 21 -30.00 4.16 -5.88
N THR A 22 -30.90 5.08 -6.22
CA THR A 22 -30.99 6.43 -5.67
C THR A 22 -31.74 6.44 -4.34
N SER A 23 -31.64 5.38 -3.53
CA SER A 23 -32.17 5.45 -2.19
C SER A 23 -31.34 6.48 -1.40
N LYS A 24 -31.93 7.63 -1.08
CA LYS A 24 -31.50 8.38 0.09
C LYS A 24 -31.65 7.39 1.25
N PHE A 25 -30.54 6.94 1.79
CA PHE A 25 -30.58 6.15 3.01
C PHE A 25 -31.11 7.07 4.10
N ASP A 26 -32.38 6.87 4.49
CA ASP A 26 -33.03 7.61 5.58
C ASP A 26 -32.52 7.11 6.96
N THR A 27 -31.47 6.31 6.98
CA THR A 27 -30.84 5.76 8.17
C THR A 27 -29.43 6.34 8.30
N THR A 28 -29.08 6.77 9.50
CA THR A 28 -27.72 7.11 9.85
C THR A 28 -26.79 5.97 9.48
N TYR A 29 -25.82 6.23 8.58
CA TYR A 29 -24.81 5.25 8.20
C TYR A 29 -23.89 4.98 9.39
N ASP A 30 -23.83 3.74 9.82
CA ASP A 30 -22.86 3.28 10.81
C ASP A 30 -21.63 2.73 10.08
N ALA A 31 -20.48 3.35 10.32
CA ALA A 31 -19.21 2.84 9.77
C ALA A 31 -18.89 1.46 10.36
N PRO A 32 -18.27 0.56 9.58
CA PRO A 32 -17.85 -0.73 10.09
C PRO A 32 -16.91 -0.55 11.30
N PRO A 33 -17.11 -1.30 12.40
CA PRO A 33 -16.20 -1.22 13.54
C PRO A 33 -14.84 -1.85 13.20
N PHE A 34 -13.75 -1.28 13.67
CA PHE A 34 -12.39 -1.79 13.44
C PHE A 34 -12.19 -3.22 13.93
N SER A 35 -12.98 -3.66 14.92
CA SER A 35 -12.94 -5.03 15.42
C SER A 35 -13.31 -6.11 14.40
N LEU A 36 -13.85 -5.75 13.23
CA LEU A 36 -14.06 -6.68 12.11
C LEU A 36 -12.78 -6.99 11.34
N LEU A 37 -11.75 -6.16 11.48
CA LEU A 37 -10.45 -6.38 10.87
C LEU A 37 -9.57 -7.20 11.82
N GLU A 38 -8.84 -8.14 11.23
CA GLU A 38 -7.85 -8.92 11.96
C GLU A 38 -6.65 -8.04 12.35
N THR A 39 -6.09 -8.33 13.51
CA THR A 39 -4.79 -7.85 13.98
C THR A 39 -4.14 -8.98 14.76
N GLU A 40 -2.84 -8.97 14.90
CA GLU A 40 -2.11 -9.91 15.72
C GLU A 40 -1.66 -9.19 17.00
N GLU A 41 -1.94 -9.78 18.15
CA GLU A 41 -1.35 -9.33 19.40
C GLU A 41 0.12 -9.76 19.42
N GLU A 42 1.03 -8.82 19.16
CA GLU A 42 2.45 -9.11 19.25
C GLU A 42 2.83 -9.47 20.70
N PRO A 43 3.53 -10.60 20.91
CA PRO A 43 4.05 -10.93 22.24
C PRO A 43 4.99 -9.81 22.73
N GLU A 44 4.81 -9.33 23.95
CA GLU A 44 5.64 -8.25 24.54
C GLU A 44 7.16 -8.52 24.43
N ASN A 45 7.57 -9.80 24.43
CA ASN A 45 8.96 -10.22 24.32
C ASN A 45 9.52 -10.12 22.89
N LEU A 46 8.68 -10.11 21.86
CA LEU A 46 9.11 -10.12 20.46
C LEU A 46 9.92 -8.86 20.10
N HIS A 47 9.41 -7.70 20.47
CA HIS A 47 10.10 -6.43 20.26
C HIS A 47 11.49 -6.37 20.93
N ALA A 48 11.61 -6.95 22.14
CA ALA A 48 12.89 -6.97 22.86
C ALA A 48 13.91 -7.89 22.15
N GLU A 49 13.48 -9.03 21.65
CA GLU A 49 14.35 -9.95 20.89
C GLU A 49 14.75 -9.37 19.54
N GLN A 50 13.83 -8.79 18.82
CA GLN A 50 14.08 -8.11 17.53
C GLN A 50 15.09 -6.97 17.71
N LYS A 51 14.95 -6.17 18.77
CA LYS A 51 15.89 -5.08 19.07
C LYS A 51 17.30 -5.62 19.40
N LYS A 52 17.38 -6.73 20.13
CA LYS A 52 18.66 -7.41 20.41
C LYS A 52 19.28 -7.95 19.13
N GLN A 53 18.49 -8.58 18.27
CA GLN A 53 18.97 -9.10 16.98
C GLN A 53 19.48 -7.97 16.09
N ALA A 54 18.73 -6.87 15.94
CA ALA A 54 19.16 -5.71 15.18
C ALA A 54 20.46 -5.11 15.72
N ALA A 55 20.62 -5.03 17.03
CA ALA A 55 21.87 -4.55 17.65
C ALA A 55 23.05 -5.50 17.40
N ARG A 56 22.84 -6.83 17.37
CA ARG A 56 23.88 -7.82 17.01
C ARG A 56 24.30 -7.65 15.55
N THR A 57 23.34 -7.54 14.65
CA THR A 57 23.60 -7.32 13.21
C THR A 57 24.33 -6.01 12.97
N ALA A 58 24.00 -4.94 13.70
CA ALA A 58 24.73 -3.67 13.63
C ALA A 58 26.21 -3.82 13.96
N ARG A 59 26.54 -4.52 15.06
CA ARG A 59 27.95 -4.79 15.45
C ARG A 59 28.67 -5.61 14.39
N LYS A 60 28.03 -6.67 13.89
CA LYS A 60 28.59 -7.51 12.85
C LYS A 60 28.83 -6.72 11.56
N LEU A 61 27.93 -5.82 11.21
CA LEU A 61 28.07 -4.93 10.05
C LEU A 61 29.29 -4.00 10.21
N GLU A 62 29.48 -3.38 11.38
CA GLU A 62 30.66 -2.56 11.68
C GLU A 62 31.95 -3.36 11.59
N GLU A 63 31.99 -4.61 12.11
CA GLU A 63 33.12 -5.52 12.02
C GLU A 63 33.45 -5.90 10.58
N VAL A 64 32.44 -6.23 9.79
CA VAL A 64 32.59 -6.54 8.35
C VAL A 64 33.13 -5.32 7.60
N MET A 65 32.60 -4.13 7.83
CA MET A 65 33.11 -2.90 7.21
C MET A 65 34.58 -2.66 7.58
N ARG A 66 34.95 -2.88 8.85
CA ARG A 66 36.33 -2.73 9.32
C ARG A 66 37.29 -3.74 8.68
N SER A 67 36.84 -4.99 8.44
CA SER A 67 37.67 -5.99 7.78
C SER A 67 38.02 -5.61 6.32
N PHE A 68 37.15 -4.83 5.67
CA PHE A 68 37.41 -4.23 4.34
C PHE A 68 38.16 -2.87 4.43
N GLY A 69 38.65 -2.50 5.62
CA GLY A 69 39.38 -1.25 5.83
C GLY A 69 38.49 -0.02 5.70
N ILE A 70 37.22 -0.14 6.05
CA ILE A 70 36.24 0.95 6.09
C ILE A 70 35.82 1.18 7.53
N GLU A 71 36.18 2.32 8.08
CA GLU A 71 35.72 2.75 9.38
C GLU A 71 34.39 3.46 9.24
N ALA A 72 33.32 2.85 9.74
CA ALA A 72 31.96 3.40 9.77
C ALA A 72 31.30 2.98 11.07
N LYS A 73 30.41 3.83 11.58
CA LYS A 73 29.65 3.59 12.81
C LYS A 73 28.15 3.61 12.51
N VAL A 74 27.42 2.63 13.03
CA VAL A 74 25.95 2.63 12.98
C VAL A 74 25.44 3.69 13.96
N ILE A 75 24.73 4.67 13.45
CA ILE A 75 24.17 5.81 14.21
C ILE A 75 22.68 5.68 14.46
N HIS A 76 21.97 4.94 13.59
CA HIS A 76 20.53 4.72 13.70
C HIS A 76 20.14 3.36 13.12
N ILE A 77 19.11 2.76 13.69
CA ILE A 77 18.54 1.49 13.23
C ILE A 77 17.03 1.69 13.15
N SER A 78 16.45 1.47 11.97
CA SER A 78 15.00 1.43 11.72
C SER A 78 14.63 0.03 11.29
N ARG A 79 13.69 -0.59 11.99
CA ARG A 79 13.16 -1.91 11.62
C ARG A 79 11.76 -1.75 11.06
N GLY A 80 11.59 -2.13 9.81
CA GLY A 80 10.28 -2.27 9.18
C GLY A 80 9.84 -3.74 9.17
N SER A 81 8.67 -4.01 8.58
CA SER A 81 8.08 -5.35 8.51
C SER A 81 8.92 -6.36 7.72
N THR A 82 9.62 -5.94 6.66
CA THR A 82 10.37 -6.80 5.74
C THR A 82 11.88 -6.60 5.80
N VAL A 83 12.35 -5.39 6.10
CA VAL A 83 13.77 -5.03 6.11
C VAL A 83 14.12 -4.24 7.36
N THR A 84 15.37 -4.36 7.80
CA THR A 84 15.95 -3.47 8.81
C THR A 84 16.97 -2.57 8.13
N ARG A 85 16.83 -1.26 8.30
CA ARG A 85 17.75 -0.25 7.79
C ARG A 85 18.72 0.17 8.87
N TYR A 86 19.99 0.10 8.55
CA TYR A 86 21.12 0.56 9.38
C TYR A 86 21.66 1.83 8.73
N GLU A 87 21.59 2.95 9.44
CA GLU A 87 22.22 4.19 9.01
C GLU A 87 23.66 4.25 9.54
N LEU A 88 24.62 4.28 8.63
CA LEU A 88 26.04 4.32 8.96
C LEU A 88 26.62 5.68 8.65
N GLN A 89 27.44 6.17 9.56
CA GLN A 89 28.27 7.34 9.33
C GLN A 89 29.71 6.88 9.04
N PRO A 90 30.19 6.97 7.80
CA PRO A 90 31.57 6.68 7.46
C PRO A 90 32.50 7.73 8.05
N HIS A 91 33.71 7.32 8.39
CA HIS A 91 34.76 8.26 8.79
C HIS A 91 35.13 9.18 7.63
N SER A 92 35.63 10.39 7.95
CA SER A 92 36.07 11.36 6.94
C SER A 92 37.16 10.76 6.03
N GLY A 93 36.99 10.93 4.71
CA GLY A 93 37.91 10.37 3.71
C GLY A 93 37.50 9.03 3.11
N VAL A 94 36.49 8.35 3.64
CA VAL A 94 35.93 7.15 3.03
C VAL A 94 35.09 7.50 1.80
N LYS A 95 35.45 6.95 0.64
CA LYS A 95 34.70 7.15 -0.60
C LYS A 95 33.42 6.31 -0.59
N VAL A 96 32.25 6.94 -0.84
CA VAL A 96 30.94 6.28 -0.91
C VAL A 96 30.92 5.13 -1.93
N SER A 97 31.59 5.30 -3.07
CA SER A 97 31.68 4.25 -4.11
C SER A 97 32.35 2.98 -3.60
N ARG A 98 33.30 3.08 -2.68
CA ARG A 98 33.97 1.91 -2.07
C ARG A 98 32.98 1.08 -1.28
N ILE A 99 32.07 1.72 -0.54
CA ILE A 99 31.02 1.02 0.23
C ILE A 99 30.01 0.36 -0.71
N LYS A 100 29.55 1.09 -1.74
CA LYS A 100 28.62 0.53 -2.73
C LYS A 100 29.13 -0.72 -3.42
N ASN A 101 30.42 -0.75 -3.74
CA ASN A 101 31.05 -1.88 -4.44
C ASN A 101 31.21 -3.12 -3.56
N LEU A 102 31.06 -3.00 -2.24
CA LEU A 102 31.13 -4.11 -1.29
C LEU A 102 29.77 -4.72 -0.97
N SER A 103 28.71 -4.39 -1.70
CA SER A 103 27.36 -4.89 -1.42
C SER A 103 27.30 -6.40 -1.30
N ASP A 104 27.85 -7.11 -2.28
CA ASP A 104 27.83 -8.57 -2.32
C ASP A 104 28.71 -9.19 -1.23
N ASP A 105 29.88 -8.60 -0.97
CA ASP A 105 30.79 -9.04 0.09
C ASP A 105 30.18 -8.87 1.48
N ILE A 106 29.48 -7.75 1.71
CA ILE A 106 28.76 -7.49 2.96
C ILE A 106 27.61 -8.48 3.11
N ALA A 107 26.82 -8.71 2.07
CA ALA A 107 25.72 -9.66 2.08
C ALA A 107 26.21 -11.08 2.42
N LEU A 108 27.32 -11.51 1.79
CA LEU A 108 27.93 -12.81 2.06
C LEU A 108 28.36 -12.96 3.52
N ASN A 109 29.08 -11.96 4.06
CA ASN A 109 29.56 -11.98 5.45
C ASN A 109 28.43 -11.95 6.49
N LEU A 110 27.31 -11.32 6.15
CA LEU A 110 26.10 -11.28 6.99
C LEU A 110 25.20 -12.51 6.81
N ALA A 111 25.51 -13.38 5.84
CA ALA A 111 24.65 -14.49 5.41
C ALA A 111 23.25 -14.02 4.98
N ALA A 112 23.16 -12.80 4.42
CA ALA A 112 21.91 -12.22 3.93
C ALA A 112 21.71 -12.61 2.45
N PRO A 113 20.46 -12.85 2.00
CA PRO A 113 20.18 -13.20 0.60
C PRO A 113 20.50 -12.06 -0.38
N GLY A 114 20.63 -10.84 0.12
CA GLY A 114 21.02 -9.63 -0.59
C GLY A 114 20.84 -8.44 0.32
N ILE A 115 21.53 -7.33 0.02
CA ILE A 115 21.38 -6.06 0.72
C ILE A 115 21.15 -4.94 -0.30
N ARG A 116 20.53 -3.85 0.14
CA ARG A 116 20.43 -2.62 -0.62
C ARG A 116 21.21 -1.51 0.07
N ILE A 117 22.04 -0.80 -0.70
CA ILE A 117 22.80 0.33 -0.18
C ILE A 117 22.28 1.63 -0.80
N GLU A 118 21.74 2.50 0.04
CA GLU A 118 21.37 3.86 -0.32
C GLU A 118 22.45 4.83 0.16
N ALA A 119 23.18 5.42 -0.76
CA ALA A 119 24.30 6.28 -0.41
C ALA A 119 24.47 7.45 -1.41
N PRO A 120 24.34 8.68 -0.93
CA PRO A 120 23.97 9.09 0.44
C PRO A 120 22.45 8.93 0.70
N ILE A 121 22.06 8.92 1.97
CA ILE A 121 20.66 9.08 2.34
C ILE A 121 20.25 10.51 2.05
N PRO A 122 19.12 10.78 1.34
CA PRO A 122 18.65 12.13 1.10
C PRO A 122 18.54 12.96 2.38
N GLY A 123 19.17 14.14 2.38
CA GLY A 123 19.15 15.05 3.53
C GLY A 123 20.00 14.66 4.74
N LYS A 124 20.76 13.55 4.68
CA LYS A 124 21.63 13.08 5.79
C LYS A 124 23.07 12.84 5.31
N ALA A 125 24.04 13.13 6.16
CA ALA A 125 25.45 12.77 5.95
C ALA A 125 25.70 11.31 6.40
N ALA A 126 24.89 10.38 5.90
CA ALA A 126 24.91 8.97 6.28
C ALA A 126 24.60 8.08 5.07
N ILE A 127 24.91 6.79 5.24
CA ILE A 127 24.65 5.73 4.27
C ILE A 127 23.64 4.76 4.90
N GLY A 128 22.59 4.42 4.18
CA GLY A 128 21.62 3.40 4.57
C GLY A 128 22.01 2.04 4.00
N ILE A 129 22.10 1.02 4.86
CA ILE A 129 22.20 -0.38 4.45
C ILE A 129 20.93 -1.09 4.91
N GLU A 130 20.15 -1.58 3.95
CA GLU A 130 18.91 -2.30 4.18
C GLU A 130 19.20 -3.80 4.09
N ILE A 131 18.93 -4.51 5.18
CA ILE A 131 19.13 -5.95 5.29
C ILE A 131 17.77 -6.61 5.47
N PRO A 132 17.40 -7.60 4.64
CA PRO A 132 16.14 -8.34 4.81
C PRO A 132 16.05 -8.96 6.20
N ASN A 133 14.87 -8.88 6.81
CA ASN A 133 14.60 -9.55 8.07
C ASN A 133 14.59 -11.07 7.86
N GLU A 134 15.07 -11.84 8.83
CA GLU A 134 14.98 -13.29 8.82
C GLU A 134 13.51 -13.75 8.86
N GLU A 135 12.69 -13.04 9.64
CA GLU A 135 11.25 -13.22 9.73
C GLU A 135 10.56 -11.94 9.26
N VAL A 136 9.71 -12.10 8.25
CA VAL A 136 8.88 -11.02 7.71
C VAL A 136 7.61 -10.92 8.56
N GLN A 137 7.30 -9.72 9.03
CA GLN A 137 6.07 -9.45 9.78
C GLN A 137 4.93 -9.14 8.81
N THR A 138 3.75 -9.67 9.11
CA THR A 138 2.53 -9.32 8.41
C THR A 138 2.09 -7.92 8.83
N VAL A 139 1.77 -7.07 7.86
CA VAL A 139 1.19 -5.75 8.12
C VAL A 139 -0.33 -5.90 8.00
N TYR A 140 -1.02 -5.76 9.11
CA TYR A 140 -2.48 -5.85 9.15
C TYR A 140 -3.12 -4.52 8.77
N LEU A 141 -4.19 -4.59 7.98
CA LEU A 141 -4.91 -3.38 7.57
C LEU A 141 -5.47 -2.60 8.76
N ARG A 142 -5.88 -3.31 9.82
CA ARG A 142 -6.38 -2.69 11.05
C ARG A 142 -5.37 -1.72 11.65
N ASP A 143 -4.12 -2.16 11.78
CA ASP A 143 -3.06 -1.37 12.40
C ASP A 143 -2.78 -0.07 11.62
N LEU A 144 -2.99 -0.11 10.29
CA LEU A 144 -2.83 1.04 9.42
C LEU A 144 -4.02 2.01 9.50
N VAL A 145 -5.27 1.50 9.50
CA VAL A 145 -6.47 2.36 9.47
C VAL A 145 -6.78 2.98 10.84
N GLU A 146 -6.27 2.41 11.93
CA GLU A 146 -6.37 2.97 13.28
C GLU A 146 -5.32 4.07 13.56
N THR A 147 -4.36 4.32 12.64
CA THR A 147 -3.33 5.36 12.84
C THR A 147 -3.89 6.78 12.70
N ASP A 148 -3.33 7.70 13.49
CA ASP A 148 -3.66 9.13 13.41
C ASP A 148 -3.45 9.71 12.00
N VAL A 149 -2.46 9.22 11.28
CA VAL A 149 -2.14 9.65 9.91
C VAL A 149 -3.31 9.36 8.97
N PHE A 150 -3.94 8.19 9.10
CA PHE A 150 -5.11 7.84 8.31
C PHE A 150 -6.37 8.51 8.85
N LEU A 151 -6.63 8.43 10.15
CA LEU A 151 -7.85 8.95 10.77
C LEU A 151 -8.02 10.46 10.56
N ASN A 152 -6.93 11.23 10.69
CA ASN A 152 -6.93 12.67 10.53
C ASN A 152 -6.72 13.14 9.08
N HIS A 153 -6.59 12.24 8.11
CA HIS A 153 -6.43 12.61 6.69
C HIS A 153 -7.73 13.25 6.16
N LYS A 154 -7.61 14.41 5.50
CA LYS A 154 -8.76 15.25 5.08
C LYS A 154 -9.58 14.68 3.92
N SER A 155 -8.98 13.86 3.07
CA SER A 155 -9.65 13.30 1.89
C SER A 155 -10.50 12.10 2.25
N ALA A 156 -11.73 12.05 1.78
CA ALA A 156 -12.61 10.88 1.85
C ALA A 156 -12.11 9.71 0.97
N LEU A 157 -11.24 9.99 -0.01
CA LEU A 157 -10.63 9.01 -0.92
C LEU A 157 -9.21 8.62 -0.48
N ALA A 158 -8.86 8.86 0.79
CA ALA A 158 -7.60 8.38 1.36
C ALA A 158 -7.66 6.87 1.61
N PHE A 159 -6.55 6.20 1.37
CA PHE A 159 -6.41 4.77 1.65
C PHE A 159 -5.01 4.44 2.18
N CYS A 160 -4.90 3.39 2.98
CA CYS A 160 -3.63 2.90 3.48
C CYS A 160 -2.93 2.09 2.38
N LEU A 161 -1.70 2.49 2.05
CA LEU A 161 -0.87 1.79 1.07
C LEU A 161 -0.03 0.68 1.74
N GLY A 162 0.33 0.86 2.99
CA GLY A 162 1.17 -0.03 3.78
C GLY A 162 2.06 0.76 4.73
N GLU A 163 3.19 0.17 5.07
CA GLU A 163 4.27 0.80 5.84
C GLU A 163 5.49 1.07 4.97
N ASP A 164 6.24 2.09 5.32
CA ASP A 164 7.56 2.32 4.75
C ASP A 164 8.61 1.41 5.42
N ILE A 165 9.87 1.54 4.99
CA ILE A 165 11.00 0.77 5.55
C ILE A 165 11.31 1.12 7.02
N SER A 166 10.68 2.14 7.59
CA SER A 166 10.81 2.55 8.98
C SER A 166 9.66 2.06 9.85
N GLY A 167 8.63 1.43 9.23
CA GLY A 167 7.40 1.02 9.90
C GLY A 167 6.36 2.12 10.03
N GLU A 168 6.55 3.26 9.33
CA GLU A 168 5.59 4.35 9.35
C GLU A 168 4.47 4.13 8.34
N THR A 169 3.24 4.36 8.74
CA THR A 169 2.06 4.18 7.86
C THR A 169 2.06 5.17 6.71
N ILE A 170 1.98 4.66 5.50
CA ILE A 170 1.87 5.43 4.26
C ILE A 170 0.42 5.48 3.81
N VAL A 171 -0.12 6.69 3.77
CA VAL A 171 -1.48 6.99 3.28
C VAL A 171 -1.39 7.66 1.92
N ALA A 172 -2.12 7.15 0.97
CA ALA A 172 -2.26 7.72 -0.37
C ALA A 172 -3.69 8.28 -0.57
N ASP A 173 -3.86 9.13 -1.57
CA ASP A 173 -5.13 9.81 -1.85
C ASP A 173 -5.47 9.69 -3.34
N ILE A 174 -6.54 8.94 -3.65
CA ILE A 174 -6.99 8.73 -5.03
C ILE A 174 -7.40 10.05 -5.69
N ALA A 175 -7.91 11.01 -4.91
CA ALA A 175 -8.30 12.32 -5.47
C ALA A 175 -7.11 13.07 -6.11
N LYS A 176 -5.89 12.80 -5.64
CA LYS A 176 -4.66 13.36 -6.19
C LYS A 176 -4.06 12.52 -7.32
N MET A 177 -4.60 11.34 -7.56
CA MET A 177 -4.18 10.38 -8.58
C MET A 177 -5.33 10.17 -9.57
N PRO A 178 -5.68 11.11 -10.45
CA PRO A 178 -6.91 11.06 -11.25
C PRO A 178 -7.11 9.71 -11.96
N HIS A 179 -6.02 8.99 -12.21
CA HIS A 179 -6.00 7.62 -12.72
C HIS A 179 -4.90 6.83 -12.01
N LEU A 180 -5.23 5.65 -11.51
CA LEU A 180 -4.28 4.74 -10.86
C LEU A 180 -4.23 3.41 -11.61
N LEU A 181 -3.04 2.99 -12.04
CA LEU A 181 -2.79 1.68 -12.60
C LEU A 181 -2.09 0.80 -11.55
N ILE A 182 -2.71 -0.33 -11.22
CA ILE A 182 -2.13 -1.35 -10.33
C ILE A 182 -1.84 -2.59 -11.17
N ALA A 183 -0.59 -2.98 -11.28
CA ALA A 183 -0.14 -4.12 -12.06
C ALA A 183 0.78 -5.03 -11.23
N GLY A 184 0.76 -6.32 -11.55
CA GLY A 184 1.62 -7.31 -10.90
C GLY A 184 1.37 -8.70 -11.44
N SER A 185 2.37 -9.58 -11.29
CA SER A 185 2.25 -11.01 -11.63
C SER A 185 1.28 -11.72 -10.68
N THR A 186 0.88 -12.94 -11.03
CA THR A 186 0.06 -13.77 -10.13
C THR A 186 0.79 -13.96 -8.79
N GLY A 187 0.09 -13.72 -7.70
CA GLY A 187 0.64 -13.82 -6.34
C GLY A 187 1.42 -12.57 -5.85
N SER A 188 1.53 -11.51 -6.65
CA SER A 188 2.23 -10.26 -6.25
C SER A 188 1.45 -9.38 -5.27
N GLY A 189 0.21 -9.74 -4.90
CA GLY A 189 -0.61 -8.95 -3.99
C GLY A 189 -1.50 -7.90 -4.65
N LYS A 190 -1.63 -7.87 -6.00
CA LYS A 190 -2.47 -6.90 -6.72
C LYS A 190 -3.90 -6.86 -6.18
N SER A 191 -4.56 -8.00 -6.03
CA SER A 191 -5.93 -8.11 -5.53
C SER A 191 -6.02 -7.70 -4.05
N VAL A 192 -5.02 -8.05 -3.26
CA VAL A 192 -4.92 -7.61 -1.85
C VAL A 192 -4.83 -6.08 -1.78
N CYS A 193 -3.98 -5.46 -2.59
CA CYS A 193 -3.86 -4.01 -2.66
C CYS A 193 -5.18 -3.33 -3.02
N ILE A 194 -5.91 -3.84 -4.03
CA ILE A 194 -7.22 -3.31 -4.42
C ILE A 194 -8.23 -3.46 -3.27
N ASN A 195 -8.27 -4.61 -2.62
CA ASN A 195 -9.16 -4.85 -1.48
C ASN A 195 -8.82 -3.94 -0.29
N CYS A 196 -7.54 -3.77 0.05
CA CYS A 196 -7.10 -2.83 1.09
C CYS A 196 -7.51 -1.40 0.77
N MET A 197 -7.41 -0.97 -0.50
CA MET A 197 -7.85 0.34 -0.94
C MET A 197 -9.36 0.53 -0.76
N ILE A 198 -10.17 -0.41 -1.27
CA ILE A 198 -11.63 -0.36 -1.13
C ILE A 198 -12.01 -0.35 0.35
N THR A 199 -11.46 -1.28 1.14
CA THR A 199 -11.76 -1.38 2.57
C THR A 199 -11.35 -0.11 3.32
N SER A 200 -10.18 0.46 3.04
CA SER A 200 -9.77 1.74 3.64
C SER A 200 -10.81 2.84 3.38
N ILE A 201 -11.33 2.95 2.16
CA ILE A 201 -12.37 3.94 1.81
C ILE A 201 -13.66 3.66 2.58
N LEU A 202 -14.07 2.39 2.74
CA LEU A 202 -15.28 2.03 3.49
C LEU A 202 -15.17 2.40 4.98
N TYR A 203 -13.96 2.37 5.55
CA TYR A 203 -13.71 2.83 6.92
C TYR A 203 -13.55 4.35 7.02
N LYS A 204 -13.27 5.04 5.92
CA LYS A 204 -13.00 6.49 5.89
C LYS A 204 -14.21 7.34 5.61
N ALA A 205 -15.09 6.89 4.73
CA ALA A 205 -16.13 7.70 4.11
C ALA A 205 -17.51 7.03 4.18
N SER A 206 -18.54 7.84 4.32
CA SER A 206 -19.93 7.41 4.19
C SER A 206 -20.33 7.23 2.72
N PRO A 207 -21.40 6.50 2.43
CA PRO A 207 -21.94 6.41 1.07
C PRO A 207 -22.47 7.73 0.53
N ASP A 208 -22.68 8.76 1.36
CA ASP A 208 -23.03 10.09 0.91
C ASP A 208 -21.82 10.87 0.40
N ASP A 209 -20.63 10.58 0.94
CA ASP A 209 -19.38 11.22 0.57
C ASP A 209 -18.70 10.53 -0.62
N VAL A 210 -18.77 9.19 -0.68
CA VAL A 210 -18.10 8.39 -1.72
C VAL A 210 -19.04 7.35 -2.32
N ARG A 211 -19.13 7.35 -3.64
CA ARG A 211 -19.83 6.35 -4.42
C ARG A 211 -18.87 5.60 -5.33
N MET A 212 -19.18 4.32 -5.57
CA MET A 212 -18.32 3.44 -6.35
C MET A 212 -19.08 2.76 -7.48
N ILE A 213 -18.41 2.58 -8.61
CA ILE A 213 -18.79 1.66 -9.67
C ILE A 213 -17.65 0.64 -9.77
N MET A 214 -18.01 -0.64 -9.65
CA MET A 214 -17.03 -1.73 -9.74
C MET A 214 -17.30 -2.57 -10.99
N ILE A 215 -16.23 -2.87 -11.75
CA ILE A 215 -16.27 -3.70 -12.95
C ILE A 215 -15.31 -4.86 -12.78
N ASP A 216 -15.83 -6.08 -12.78
CA ASP A 216 -15.05 -7.31 -12.64
C ASP A 216 -15.39 -8.30 -13.77
N PRO A 217 -14.75 -8.16 -14.92
CA PRO A 217 -15.02 -9.01 -16.09
C PRO A 217 -14.62 -10.47 -15.90
N LYS A 218 -13.81 -10.76 -14.88
CA LYS A 218 -13.36 -12.13 -14.55
C LYS A 218 -14.26 -12.81 -13.51
N VAL A 219 -15.09 -12.05 -12.80
CA VAL A 219 -15.99 -12.54 -11.75
C VAL A 219 -15.26 -13.27 -10.61
N VAL A 220 -14.10 -12.78 -10.19
CA VAL A 220 -13.24 -13.48 -9.22
C VAL A 220 -12.88 -12.64 -7.98
N GLU A 221 -12.91 -11.31 -8.06
CA GLU A 221 -12.33 -10.47 -7.01
C GLU A 221 -13.34 -9.53 -6.32
N LEU A 222 -14.24 -8.88 -7.09
CA LEU A 222 -15.08 -7.80 -6.58
C LEU A 222 -16.51 -8.21 -6.22
N GLY A 223 -16.92 -9.42 -6.55
CA GLY A 223 -18.28 -9.91 -6.28
C GLY A 223 -18.70 -9.85 -4.81
N VAL A 224 -17.75 -9.95 -3.90
CA VAL A 224 -17.97 -9.87 -2.44
C VAL A 224 -18.49 -8.51 -1.98
N TYR A 225 -18.30 -7.46 -2.78
CA TYR A 225 -18.77 -6.10 -2.47
C TYR A 225 -20.21 -5.83 -2.92
N ASN A 226 -20.88 -6.80 -3.58
CA ASN A 226 -22.27 -6.59 -3.92
C ASN A 226 -23.14 -6.36 -2.66
N GLY A 227 -23.96 -5.32 -2.70
CA GLY A 227 -24.84 -4.96 -1.59
C GLY A 227 -24.28 -3.92 -0.63
N ILE A 228 -23.01 -3.52 -0.73
CA ILE A 228 -22.51 -2.40 0.10
C ILE A 228 -23.19 -1.09 -0.33
N PRO A 229 -23.48 -0.19 0.62
CA PRO A 229 -24.24 1.05 0.34
C PRO A 229 -23.47 2.05 -0.55
N HIS A 230 -22.15 1.91 -0.68
CA HIS A 230 -21.31 2.77 -1.54
C HIS A 230 -21.44 2.44 -3.03
N LEU A 231 -21.99 1.27 -3.41
CA LEU A 231 -22.17 0.93 -4.82
C LEU A 231 -23.38 1.65 -5.42
N LEU A 232 -23.15 2.35 -6.55
CA LEU A 232 -24.21 2.96 -7.35
C LEU A 232 -25.04 1.91 -8.09
N ILE A 233 -24.37 0.84 -8.54
CA ILE A 233 -24.94 -0.29 -9.27
C ILE A 233 -24.25 -1.57 -8.78
N PRO A 234 -24.88 -2.75 -8.91
CA PRO A 234 -24.20 -4.02 -8.63
C PRO A 234 -22.91 -4.16 -9.45
N VAL A 235 -21.95 -4.93 -8.95
CA VAL A 235 -20.68 -5.19 -9.63
C VAL A 235 -20.93 -5.68 -11.06
N VAL A 236 -20.38 -4.97 -12.02
CA VAL A 236 -20.61 -5.22 -13.45
C VAL A 236 -19.62 -6.28 -13.94
N THR A 237 -20.15 -7.39 -14.47
CA THR A 237 -19.36 -8.53 -14.94
C THR A 237 -19.34 -8.67 -16.46
N GLU A 238 -20.32 -8.08 -17.15
CA GLU A 238 -20.46 -8.18 -18.60
C GLU A 238 -19.82 -6.98 -19.31
N PRO A 239 -18.94 -7.18 -20.32
CA PRO A 239 -18.28 -6.06 -21.02
C PRO A 239 -19.22 -5.02 -21.64
N LYS A 240 -20.38 -5.46 -22.16
CA LYS A 240 -21.38 -4.53 -22.73
C LYS A 240 -22.00 -3.63 -21.65
N LYS A 241 -22.30 -4.18 -20.48
CA LYS A 241 -22.82 -3.42 -19.34
C LYS A 241 -21.76 -2.50 -18.76
N ALA A 242 -20.46 -2.90 -18.78
CA ALA A 242 -19.36 -2.07 -18.36
C ALA A 242 -19.25 -0.78 -19.20
N ALA A 243 -19.33 -0.90 -20.53
CA ALA A 243 -19.35 0.27 -21.42
C ALA A 243 -20.53 1.21 -21.14
N ALA A 244 -21.71 0.65 -20.88
CA ALA A 244 -22.90 1.43 -20.52
C ALA A 244 -22.77 2.14 -19.18
N ALA A 245 -22.19 1.46 -18.16
CA ALA A 245 -21.95 2.04 -16.84
C ALA A 245 -20.95 3.22 -16.91
N LEU A 246 -19.87 3.06 -17.68
CA LEU A 246 -18.90 4.13 -17.89
C LEU A 246 -19.49 5.31 -18.66
N ALA A 247 -20.28 5.05 -19.70
CA ALA A 247 -20.96 6.11 -20.45
C ALA A 247 -21.95 6.89 -19.57
N TRP A 248 -22.64 6.21 -18.67
CA TRP A 248 -23.53 6.85 -17.70
C TRP A 248 -22.74 7.71 -16.71
N ALA A 249 -21.63 7.18 -16.15
CA ALA A 249 -20.79 7.92 -15.20
C ALA A 249 -20.16 9.20 -15.78
N VAL A 250 -20.03 9.31 -17.11
CA VAL A 250 -19.53 10.52 -17.78
C VAL A 250 -20.63 11.58 -17.94
N GLN A 251 -21.90 11.19 -17.85
CA GLN A 251 -23.05 12.08 -18.03
C GLN A 251 -23.53 12.71 -16.72
N GLU A 252 -23.25 12.07 -15.60
CA GLU A 252 -23.50 12.57 -14.23
C GLU A 252 -22.37 13.53 -13.78
#